data_462438c4ce66f226eae821dde4b6c120
#
_entry.id   462438c4ce66f226eae821dde4b6c120
#
_cell.length_a   1.000
_cell.length_b   1.000
_cell.length_c   1.000
_cell.angle_alpha   90.00
_cell.angle_beta   90.00
_cell.angle_gamma   90.00
#
_symmetry.space_group_name_H-M   'P 1'
#
loop_
_entity.id
_entity.type
_entity.pdbx_description
1 polymer ?
#
loop_
_entity_poly.entity_id
_entity_poly.type
_entity_poly.pdbx_seq_one_letter_code
_entity_poly.pdbx_strand_id
1 'polypeptide(L)' 'MADPNKFKSVSVPIKTYHMLSYLAKGKVTDADLTISKTIEVLATKLAKEKGYKNGKA' A
#
# COMPACT_ATOMS: atom_id res chain seq x y z
N MET A 1 14.11 -10.01 5.15
CA MET A 1 13.87 -9.39 6.44
C MET A 1 13.77 -7.87 6.32
N ALA A 2 12.83 -7.29 7.02
CA ALA A 2 12.60 -5.86 6.87
C ALA A 2 13.71 -5.04 7.52
N ASP A 3 14.11 -4.01 6.84
CA ASP A 3 15.07 -3.05 7.36
C ASP A 3 14.29 -2.00 8.14
N PRO A 4 14.53 -1.82 9.43
CA PRO A 4 13.75 -0.87 10.24
C PRO A 4 13.79 0.56 9.71
N ASN A 5 14.80 0.88 8.93
CA ASN A 5 14.89 2.23 8.36
C ASN A 5 14.11 2.38 7.07
N LYS A 6 13.70 1.27 6.46
CA LYS A 6 12.97 1.30 5.21
C LYS A 6 11.52 0.88 5.36
N PHE A 7 11.23 0.09 6.37
CA PHE A 7 9.90 -0.48 6.53
C PHE A 7 9.39 -0.28 7.94
N LYS A 8 8.12 -0.03 8.03
CA LYS A 8 7.43 0.08 9.30
C LYS A 8 6.25 -0.86 9.30
N SER A 9 5.90 -1.37 10.45
CA SER A 9 4.73 -2.21 10.58
C SER A 9 3.53 -1.37 10.99
N VAL A 10 2.38 -1.71 10.46
CA VAL A 10 1.12 -1.10 10.89
C VAL A 10 0.10 -2.19 11.05
N SER A 11 -0.88 -1.93 11.91
CA SER A 11 -1.98 -2.87 12.09
C SER A 11 -3.19 -2.36 11.35
N VAL A 12 -3.97 -3.26 10.79
CA VAL A 12 -5.22 -2.89 10.15
C VAL A 12 -6.33 -3.81 10.66
N PRO A 13 -7.57 -3.31 10.70
CA PRO A 13 -8.69 -4.16 11.05
C PRO A 13 -8.84 -5.30 10.04
N ILE A 14 -9.44 -6.40 10.49
CA ILE A 14 -9.64 -7.54 9.61
C ILE A 14 -10.46 -7.17 8.39
N LYS A 15 -11.46 -6.33 8.54
CA LYS A 15 -12.25 -5.86 7.41
C LYS A 15 -11.39 -5.20 6.35
N THR A 16 -10.47 -4.34 6.79
CA THR A 16 -9.56 -3.65 5.89
C THR A 16 -8.63 -4.63 5.21
N TYR A 17 -8.16 -5.61 5.95
CA TYR A 17 -7.29 -6.65 5.40
C TYR A 17 -8.01 -7.38 4.26
N HIS A 18 -9.27 -7.72 4.45
CA HIS A 18 -10.04 -8.40 3.41
C HIS A 18 -10.23 -7.53 2.18
N MET A 19 -10.45 -6.24 2.39
CA MET A 19 -10.58 -5.32 1.26
C MET A 19 -9.28 -5.21 0.49
N LEU A 20 -8.16 -5.16 1.20
CA LEU A 20 -6.86 -5.12 0.54
C LEU A 20 -6.60 -6.40 -0.23
N SER A 21 -6.98 -7.52 0.34
CA SER A 21 -6.83 -8.81 -0.32
C SER A 21 -7.62 -8.85 -1.62
N TYR A 22 -8.83 -8.33 -1.58
CA TYR A 22 -9.67 -8.25 -2.78
C TYR A 22 -9.02 -7.35 -3.84
N LEU A 23 -8.55 -6.18 -3.42
CA LEU A 23 -7.94 -5.24 -4.35
C LEU A 23 -6.63 -5.77 -4.93
N ALA A 24 -5.92 -6.60 -4.17
CA ALA A 24 -4.64 -7.13 -4.62
C ALA A 24 -4.80 -8.08 -5.80
N LYS A 25 -6.00 -8.57 -6.04
CA LYS A 25 -6.20 -9.59 -7.08
C LYS A 25 -6.56 -8.97 -8.41
N GLY A 26 -5.72 -8.11 -8.90
CA GLY A 26 -5.90 -7.53 -10.22
C GLY A 26 -6.90 -6.40 -10.31
N LYS A 27 -7.28 -5.84 -9.16
CA LYS A 27 -8.25 -4.74 -9.15
C LYS A 27 -7.60 -3.37 -9.20
N VAL A 28 -6.37 -3.28 -8.73
CA VAL A 28 -5.63 -2.03 -8.72
C VAL A 28 -4.78 -1.92 -9.97
N THR A 29 -4.12 -3.00 -10.31
CA THR A 29 -3.34 -3.08 -11.53
C THR A 29 -3.77 -4.34 -12.26
N ASP A 30 -3.19 -4.59 -13.42
CA ASP A 30 -3.53 -5.78 -14.18
C ASP A 30 -2.93 -7.03 -13.60
N ALA A 31 -2.05 -6.91 -12.62
CA ALA A 31 -1.38 -8.06 -12.03
C ALA A 31 -1.80 -8.24 -10.59
N ASP A 32 -1.69 -9.46 -10.10
CA ASP A 32 -1.91 -9.72 -8.69
C ASP A 32 -0.78 -9.11 -7.89
N LEU A 33 -1.11 -8.55 -6.75
CA LEU A 33 -0.14 -7.90 -5.89
C LEU A 33 -0.17 -8.56 -4.52
N THR A 34 0.92 -8.39 -3.77
CA THR A 34 0.88 -8.71 -2.36
C THR A 34 0.08 -7.63 -1.65
N ILE A 35 -0.35 -7.92 -0.43
CA ILE A 35 -1.09 -6.92 0.34
C ILE A 35 -0.22 -5.72 0.61
N SER A 36 1.05 -5.93 0.93
CA SER A 36 1.98 -4.82 1.16
C SER A 36 2.10 -3.94 -0.08
N LYS A 37 2.21 -4.56 -1.24
CA LYS A 37 2.34 -3.80 -2.47
C LYS A 37 1.06 -3.06 -2.80
N THR A 38 -0.07 -3.67 -2.51
CA THR A 38 -1.35 -3.02 -2.71
C THR A 38 -1.45 -1.75 -1.87
N ILE A 39 -1.04 -1.84 -0.61
CA ILE A 39 -1.03 -0.66 0.25
C ILE A 39 -0.13 0.41 -0.31
N GLU A 40 1.05 0.02 -0.76
CA GLU A 40 2.01 0.97 -1.30
C GLU A 40 1.46 1.70 -2.52
N VAL A 41 0.86 0.96 -3.44
CA VAL A 41 0.33 1.55 -4.67
C VAL A 41 -0.81 2.50 -4.35
N LEU A 42 -1.74 2.08 -3.51
CA LEU A 42 -2.87 2.92 -3.16
C LEU A 42 -2.45 4.18 -2.42
N ALA A 43 -1.54 4.03 -1.48
CA ALA A 43 -1.06 5.18 -0.71
C ALA A 43 -0.32 6.16 -1.60
N THR A 44 0.52 5.66 -2.49
CA THR A 44 1.27 6.52 -3.40
C THR A 44 0.33 7.31 -4.30
N LYS A 45 -0.65 6.62 -4.84
CA LYS A 45 -1.59 7.23 -5.75
C LYS A 45 -2.38 8.35 -5.07
N LEU A 46 -2.93 8.06 -3.91
CA LEU A 46 -3.74 9.04 -3.21
C LEU A 46 -2.89 10.18 -2.66
N ALA A 47 -1.70 9.87 -2.18
CA ALA A 47 -0.83 10.89 -1.64
C ALA A 47 -0.45 11.90 -2.70
N LYS A 48 -0.13 11.42 -3.89
CA LYS A 48 0.18 12.34 -4.99
C LYS A 48 -1.01 13.21 -5.33
N GLU A 49 -2.16 12.61 -5.32
CA GLU A 49 -3.39 13.32 -5.62
C GLU A 49 -3.65 14.44 -4.62
N LYS A 50 -3.22 14.23 -3.39
CA LYS A 50 -3.43 15.22 -2.33
C LYS A 50 -2.25 16.15 -2.12
N GLY A 51 -1.27 16.09 -3.00
CA GLY A 51 -0.17 17.04 -2.94
C GLY A 51 1.03 16.61 -2.12
N TYR A 52 1.11 15.35 -1.74
CA TYR A 52 2.27 14.89 -0.98
C TYR A 52 3.52 14.99 -1.84
N LYS A 53 4.56 15.55 -1.27
CA LYS A 53 5.85 15.61 -1.93
C LYS A 53 6.74 14.55 -1.32
N ASN A 54 7.29 13.75 -2.14
CA ASN A 54 8.09 12.67 -1.70
C ASN A 54 9.37 13.15 -1.17
N GLY A 55 9.55 13.48 -0.50
CA GLY A 55 10.57 13.88 -0.08
C GLY A 55 11.75 13.83 -0.10
N LYS A 56 12.08 13.75 -0.12
CA LYS A 56 12.92 13.77 -0.08
C LYS A 56 13.15 14.30 0.60
N ALA A 57 12.88 14.30 0.89
CA ALA A 57 13.03 14.60 1.32
C ALA A 57 13.33 14.57 2.03
#